data_03308ee0d778aa7f52e38aedb7986d27
#
_entry.id   03308ee0d778aa7f52e38aedb7986d27
#
_cell.length_a   1.000
_cell.length_b   1.000
_cell.length_c   1.000
_cell.angle_alpha   90.00
_cell.angle_beta   90.00
_cell.angle_gamma   90.00
#
_symmetry.space_group_name_H-M   'P 1'
#
loop_
_entity.id
_entity.type
_entity.pdbx_description
1 polymer ?
#
loop_
_entity_poly.entity_id
_entity_poly.type
_entity_poly.pdbx_seq_one_letter_code
_entity_poly.pdbx_strand_id
1 'polypeptide(L)'
;MRLGQKNSRVRQWARKGTRPRQPADLRYQNAYLFGAICPARGTGAAIMMPTADTEAMQAHLNEIAKAVAPGAHAVILMDQAGWHTTGALILPENLSLLFLPPKSPELNPVENIWQYLRQTWLANRVFDSYDAILDAGCQAWNNLIALPDVITSIGTRDWVKVGQ
;
A
#
# COMPACT_ATOMS: atom_id res chain seq x y z
N MET A 1 2.73 -3.19 -1.95
CA MET A 1 2.52 -4.44 -1.13
C MET A 1 2.22 -5.62 -2.04
N ARG A 2 2.85 -6.79 -1.83
CA ARG A 2 2.50 -8.03 -2.55
C ARG A 2 1.28 -8.70 -1.90
N LEU A 3 0.32 -9.12 -2.72
CA LEU A 3 -0.86 -9.88 -2.35
C LEU A 3 -0.95 -11.14 -3.22
N GLY A 4 -1.27 -12.29 -2.67
CA GLY A 4 -1.31 -13.51 -3.46
C GLY A 4 -1.81 -14.74 -2.72
N GLN A 5 -1.88 -15.85 -3.46
CA GLN A 5 -2.38 -17.13 -2.97
C GLN A 5 -1.55 -17.69 -1.82
N LYS A 6 -0.21 -17.55 -1.88
CA LYS A 6 0.64 -17.88 -0.72
C LYS A 6 0.38 -16.87 0.38
N ASN A 7 -0.62 -17.17 1.20
CA ASN A 7 -1.15 -16.26 2.20
C ASN A 7 -0.21 -16.04 3.40
N SER A 8 -0.28 -14.84 3.97
CA SER A 8 0.33 -14.54 5.27
C SER A 8 -0.61 -14.98 6.38
N ARG A 9 -0.09 -15.80 7.31
CA ARG A 9 -0.85 -16.21 8.48
C ARG A 9 -0.71 -15.16 9.57
N VAL A 10 -1.83 -14.70 10.12
CA VAL A 10 -1.85 -13.83 11.29
C VAL A 10 -2.55 -14.54 12.44
N ARG A 11 -2.23 -14.12 13.66
CA ARG A 11 -2.88 -14.65 14.86
C ARG A 11 -4.36 -14.33 14.84
N GLN A 12 -5.17 -15.30 15.26
CA GLN A 12 -6.63 -15.13 15.44
C GLN A 12 -6.99 -15.31 16.89
N TRP A 13 -8.02 -14.60 17.32
CA TRP A 13 -8.68 -14.87 18.58
C TRP A 13 -9.41 -16.22 18.49
N ALA A 14 -9.22 -17.05 19.50
CA ALA A 14 -9.86 -18.35 19.61
C ALA A 14 -10.17 -18.66 21.08
N ARG A 15 -11.09 -19.59 21.30
CA ARG A 15 -11.38 -20.06 22.66
C ARG A 15 -10.11 -20.59 23.33
N LYS A 16 -9.88 -20.24 24.59
CA LYS A 16 -8.73 -20.71 25.37
C LYS A 16 -8.63 -22.24 25.31
N GLY A 17 -7.43 -22.73 25.01
CA GLY A 17 -7.17 -24.19 24.85
C GLY A 17 -7.46 -24.74 23.46
N THR A 18 -7.92 -23.96 22.49
CA THR A 18 -8.13 -24.38 21.10
C THR A 18 -7.04 -23.84 20.17
N ARG A 19 -6.75 -24.61 19.09
CA ARG A 19 -5.92 -24.15 17.98
C ARG A 19 -6.82 -23.97 16.75
N PRO A 20 -7.13 -22.71 16.35
CA PRO A 20 -7.93 -22.48 15.16
C PRO A 20 -7.17 -23.00 13.93
N ARG A 21 -7.86 -23.77 13.10
CA ARG A 21 -7.31 -24.24 11.82
C ARG A 21 -7.44 -23.12 10.80
N GLN A 22 -6.37 -22.89 10.07
CA GLN A 22 -6.32 -21.90 8.99
C GLN A 22 -6.00 -22.62 7.68
N PRO A 23 -6.70 -22.34 6.59
CA PRO A 23 -6.31 -22.83 5.29
C PRO A 23 -4.93 -22.31 4.91
N ALA A 24 -4.09 -23.20 4.39
CA ALA A 24 -2.82 -22.83 3.80
C ALA A 24 -2.93 -22.95 2.28
N ASP A 25 -2.67 -21.87 1.57
CA ASP A 25 -2.56 -21.89 0.12
C ASP A 25 -1.09 -21.89 -0.27
N LEU A 26 -0.69 -22.84 -1.11
CA LEU A 26 0.68 -23.01 -1.60
C LEU A 26 0.84 -22.60 -3.07
N ARG A 27 -0.24 -22.15 -3.71
CA ARG A 27 -0.21 -21.65 -5.08
C ARG A 27 0.54 -20.31 -5.16
N TYR A 28 0.93 -19.88 -6.36
CA TYR A 28 1.92 -18.81 -6.53
C TYR A 28 1.40 -17.55 -7.23
N GLN A 29 0.14 -17.53 -7.67
CA GLN A 29 -0.40 -16.33 -8.29
C GLN A 29 -0.38 -15.17 -7.30
N ASN A 30 0.05 -14.02 -7.75
CA ASN A 30 0.12 -12.82 -6.94
C ASN A 30 -0.02 -11.56 -7.80
N ALA A 31 -0.42 -10.47 -7.15
CA ALA A 31 -0.45 -9.13 -7.70
C ALA A 31 0.21 -8.18 -6.70
N TYR A 32 0.46 -6.97 -7.13
CA TYR A 32 1.08 -5.93 -6.34
C TYR A 32 0.14 -4.75 -6.20
N LEU A 33 -0.19 -4.40 -4.96
CA LEU A 33 -0.87 -3.17 -4.64
C LEU A 33 0.18 -2.06 -4.43
N PHE A 34 0.21 -1.11 -5.35
CA PHE A 34 0.91 0.14 -5.19
C PHE A 34 -0.04 1.14 -4.54
N GLY A 35 0.41 1.87 -3.55
CA GLY A 35 -0.44 2.83 -2.86
C GLY A 35 0.37 3.93 -2.21
N ALA A 36 -0.18 5.12 -2.25
CA ALA A 36 0.32 6.30 -1.56
C ALA A 36 -0.80 6.91 -0.73
N ILE A 37 -0.47 7.45 0.41
CA ILE A 37 -1.42 8.11 1.31
C ILE A 37 -1.03 9.58 1.54
N CYS A 38 -2.02 10.41 1.78
CA CYS A 38 -1.87 11.74 2.32
C CYS A 38 -2.52 11.78 3.71
N PRO A 39 -1.77 11.55 4.80
CA PRO A 39 -2.33 11.48 6.14
C PRO A 39 -3.05 12.77 6.57
N ALA A 40 -2.52 13.93 6.15
CA ALA A 40 -3.11 15.23 6.46
C ALA A 40 -4.52 15.42 5.85
N ARG A 41 -4.85 14.69 4.79
CA ARG A 41 -6.14 14.74 4.10
C ARG A 41 -6.99 13.49 4.32
N GLY A 42 -6.45 12.46 4.97
CA GLY A 42 -7.12 11.17 5.15
C GLY A 42 -7.46 10.48 3.82
N THR A 43 -6.63 10.63 2.80
CA THR A 43 -6.88 10.09 1.46
C THR A 43 -5.65 9.42 0.87
N GLY A 44 -5.79 8.82 -0.30
CA GLY A 44 -4.69 8.19 -1.02
C GLY A 44 -5.08 7.76 -2.42
N ALA A 45 -4.09 7.30 -3.18
CA ALA A 45 -4.25 6.74 -4.52
C ALA A 45 -3.57 5.38 -4.60
N ALA A 46 -4.19 4.43 -5.30
CA ALA A 46 -3.59 3.11 -5.48
C ALA A 46 -3.96 2.48 -6.82
N ILE A 47 -3.12 1.55 -7.26
CA ILE A 47 -3.38 0.67 -8.38
C ILE A 47 -2.96 -0.77 -8.05
N MET A 48 -3.63 -1.73 -8.69
CA MET A 48 -3.22 -3.13 -8.68
C MET A 48 -2.44 -3.43 -9.97
N MET A 49 -1.25 -4.01 -9.83
CA MET A 49 -0.37 -4.34 -10.95
C MET A 49 0.08 -5.81 -10.89
N PRO A 50 0.31 -6.46 -12.05
CA PRO A 50 0.79 -7.84 -12.08
C PRO A 50 2.25 -7.99 -11.64
N THR A 51 3.04 -6.95 -11.83
CA THR A 51 4.48 -6.90 -11.56
C THR A 51 4.84 -5.71 -10.66
N ALA A 52 6.03 -5.76 -10.06
CA ALA A 52 6.62 -4.63 -9.35
C ALA A 52 7.88 -4.20 -10.10
N ASP A 53 7.69 -3.32 -11.06
CA ASP A 53 8.71 -2.82 -11.97
C ASP A 53 8.54 -1.31 -12.24
N THR A 54 9.38 -0.77 -13.10
CA THR A 54 9.38 0.65 -13.47
C THR A 54 8.08 1.10 -14.15
N GLU A 55 7.48 0.22 -14.98
CA GLU A 55 6.22 0.54 -15.67
C GLU A 55 5.07 0.64 -14.67
N ALA A 56 4.97 -0.31 -13.75
CA ALA A 56 4.01 -0.27 -12.67
C ALA A 56 4.17 0.99 -11.80
N MET A 57 5.42 1.36 -11.50
CA MET A 57 5.69 2.58 -10.73
C MET A 57 5.30 3.83 -11.52
N GLN A 58 5.56 3.89 -12.82
CA GLN A 58 5.14 5.02 -13.67
C GLN A 58 3.61 5.15 -13.69
N ALA A 59 2.89 4.05 -13.84
CA ALA A 59 1.43 4.04 -13.79
C ALA A 59 0.93 4.55 -12.44
N HIS A 60 1.56 4.14 -11.33
CA HIS A 60 1.20 4.60 -10.00
C HIS A 60 1.45 6.10 -9.79
N LEU A 61 2.58 6.63 -10.26
CA LEU A 61 2.85 8.09 -10.21
C LEU A 61 1.79 8.88 -10.99
N ASN A 62 1.37 8.38 -12.14
CA ASN A 62 0.32 9.00 -12.92
C ASN A 62 -1.04 9.02 -12.19
N GLU A 63 -1.38 7.95 -11.45
CA GLU A 63 -2.59 7.92 -10.64
C GLU A 63 -2.51 8.87 -9.43
N ILE A 64 -1.36 8.95 -8.78
CA ILE A 64 -1.14 9.94 -7.70
C ILE A 64 -1.32 11.36 -8.26
N ALA A 65 -0.72 11.66 -9.41
CA ALA A 65 -0.81 12.98 -10.03
C ALA A 65 -2.25 13.42 -10.32
N LYS A 66 -3.12 12.49 -10.74
CA LYS A 66 -4.55 12.74 -10.95
C LYS A 66 -5.30 13.02 -9.63
N ALA A 67 -4.87 12.39 -8.54
CA ALA A 67 -5.48 12.56 -7.22
C ALA A 67 -5.06 13.85 -6.50
N VAL A 68 -3.99 14.51 -6.96
CA VAL A 68 -3.56 15.81 -6.44
C VAL A 68 -4.54 16.89 -6.86
N ALA A 69 -4.96 17.74 -5.91
CA ALA A 69 -5.90 18.81 -6.18
C ALA A 69 -5.36 19.78 -7.26
N PRO A 70 -6.21 20.37 -8.10
CA PRO A 70 -5.81 21.35 -9.10
C PRO A 70 -5.01 22.51 -8.48
N GLY A 71 -3.85 22.83 -9.07
CA GLY A 71 -2.95 23.88 -8.59
C GLY A 71 -2.13 23.50 -7.36
N ALA A 72 -2.28 22.29 -6.82
CA ALA A 72 -1.46 21.78 -5.74
C ALA A 72 -0.25 20.99 -6.27
N HIS A 73 0.77 20.84 -5.44
CA HIS A 73 1.95 20.03 -5.70
C HIS A 73 2.13 19.02 -4.55
N ALA A 74 2.42 17.77 -4.88
CA ALA A 74 2.65 16.74 -3.87
C ALA A 74 4.12 16.32 -3.82
N VAL A 75 4.64 16.16 -2.61
CA VAL A 75 5.95 15.57 -2.35
C VAL A 75 5.72 14.13 -1.92
N ILE A 76 6.23 13.18 -2.70
CA ILE A 76 6.09 11.74 -2.46
C ILE A 76 7.31 11.25 -1.71
N LEU A 77 7.09 10.79 -0.48
CA LEU A 77 8.09 10.08 0.31
C LEU A 77 8.12 8.61 -0.12
N MET A 78 9.29 8.09 -0.48
CA MET A 78 9.44 6.70 -0.89
C MET A 78 10.79 6.12 -0.50
N ASP A 79 10.85 4.80 -0.42
CA ASP A 79 12.11 4.09 -0.23
C ASP A 79 12.94 4.07 -1.53
N GLN A 80 14.16 3.55 -1.42
CA GLN A 80 15.10 3.45 -2.53
C GLN A 80 15.06 2.08 -3.22
N ALA A 81 13.87 1.49 -3.42
CA ALA A 81 13.76 0.28 -4.23
C ALA A 81 14.27 0.54 -5.66
N GLY A 82 14.84 -0.46 -6.31
CA GLY A 82 15.50 -0.29 -7.60
C GLY A 82 14.61 0.34 -8.68
N TRP A 83 13.33 0.02 -8.70
CA TRP A 83 12.34 0.60 -9.63
C TRP A 83 11.89 2.03 -9.25
N HIS A 84 12.25 2.53 -8.06
CA HIS A 84 12.01 3.91 -7.64
C HIS A 84 13.13 4.86 -8.07
N THR A 85 14.35 4.33 -8.19
CA THR A 85 15.57 5.14 -8.43
C THR A 85 16.04 5.10 -9.89
N THR A 86 15.30 4.42 -10.76
CA THR A 86 15.63 4.34 -12.19
C THR A 86 15.47 5.71 -12.86
N GLY A 87 16.44 6.11 -13.69
CA GLY A 87 16.36 7.33 -14.50
C GLY A 87 15.31 7.28 -15.63
N ALA A 88 14.56 6.16 -15.75
CA ALA A 88 13.52 5.99 -16.77
C ALA A 88 12.14 6.52 -16.34
N LEU A 89 11.94 6.89 -15.07
CA LEU A 89 10.68 7.46 -14.60
C LEU A 89 10.50 8.89 -15.12
N ILE A 90 9.34 9.15 -15.69
CA ILE A 90 8.90 10.49 -16.12
C ILE A 90 8.02 11.05 -15.00
N LEU A 91 8.54 12.04 -14.30
CA LEU A 91 7.83 12.62 -13.16
C LEU A 91 6.77 13.61 -13.64
N PRO A 92 5.48 13.45 -13.26
CA PRO A 92 4.45 14.45 -13.49
C PRO A 92 4.80 15.80 -12.87
N GLU A 93 4.44 16.92 -13.54
CA GLU A 93 4.82 18.29 -13.14
C GLU A 93 4.36 18.68 -11.72
N ASN A 94 3.26 18.10 -11.26
CA ASN A 94 2.68 18.36 -9.93
C ASN A 94 3.19 17.40 -8.84
N LEU A 95 4.26 16.63 -9.12
CA LEU A 95 4.89 15.72 -8.15
C LEU A 95 6.38 16.01 -7.99
N SER A 96 6.89 15.80 -6.79
CA SER A 96 8.31 15.68 -6.47
C SER A 96 8.56 14.42 -5.66
N LEU A 97 9.72 13.77 -5.87
CA LEU A 97 10.13 12.61 -5.10
C LEU A 97 11.13 13.01 -4.02
N LEU A 98 10.91 12.50 -2.82
CA LEU A 98 11.85 12.59 -1.71
C LEU A 98 12.15 11.18 -1.21
N PHE A 99 13.40 10.75 -1.38
CA PHE A 99 13.84 9.42 -0.99
C PHE A 99 14.21 9.36 0.49
N LEU A 100 13.65 8.38 1.18
CA LEU A 100 14.02 8.04 2.54
C LEU A 100 15.44 7.43 2.58
N PRO A 101 16.13 7.48 3.73
CA PRO A 101 17.40 6.78 3.88
C PRO A 101 17.27 5.30 3.51
N PRO A 102 18.34 4.68 2.97
CA PRO A 102 18.31 3.26 2.65
C PRO A 102 18.05 2.41 3.92
N LYS A 103 17.28 1.32 3.77
CA LYS A 103 16.96 0.37 4.83
C LYS A 103 16.26 0.96 6.06
N SER A 104 15.42 1.97 5.86
CA SER A 104 14.66 2.65 6.92
C SER A 104 13.13 2.54 6.68
N PRO A 105 12.56 1.32 6.63
CA PRO A 105 11.12 1.13 6.41
C PRO A 105 10.28 1.71 7.54
N GLU A 106 10.81 1.82 8.75
CA GLU A 106 10.15 2.43 9.91
C GLU A 106 9.85 3.93 9.70
N LEU A 107 10.57 4.59 8.81
CA LEU A 107 10.30 5.98 8.43
C LEU A 107 9.18 6.09 7.39
N ASN A 108 8.81 5.01 6.71
CA ASN A 108 7.78 5.05 5.68
C ASN A 108 6.39 4.81 6.29
N PRO A 109 5.51 5.84 6.40
CA PRO A 109 4.19 5.67 7.01
C PRO A 109 3.31 4.64 6.30
N VAL A 110 3.52 4.39 5.02
CA VAL A 110 2.72 3.45 4.23
C VAL A 110 2.89 2.00 4.71
N GLU A 111 3.98 1.65 5.39
CA GLU A 111 4.16 0.32 5.97
C GLU A 111 3.10 -0.02 7.02
N ASN A 112 2.65 0.96 7.80
CA ASN A 112 1.53 0.77 8.74
C ASN A 112 0.22 0.54 8.00
N ILE A 113 0.01 1.20 6.88
CA ILE A 113 -1.15 0.97 6.01
C ILE A 113 -1.15 -0.47 5.51
N TRP A 114 0.01 -0.97 5.04
CA TRP A 114 0.12 -2.35 4.59
C TRP A 114 -0.17 -3.35 5.71
N GLN A 115 0.29 -3.06 6.91
CA GLN A 115 0.00 -3.89 8.08
C GLN A 115 -1.50 -3.88 8.40
N TYR A 116 -2.13 -2.71 8.41
CA TYR A 116 -3.56 -2.56 8.67
C TYR A 116 -4.41 -3.31 7.64
N LEU A 117 -4.14 -3.14 6.33
CA LEU A 117 -4.84 -3.85 5.26
C LEU A 117 -4.73 -5.37 5.41
N ARG A 118 -3.49 -5.85 5.68
CA ARG A 118 -3.26 -7.29 5.89
C ARG A 118 -4.02 -7.83 7.07
N GLN A 119 -3.99 -7.14 8.20
CA GLN A 119 -4.62 -7.62 9.44
C GLN A 119 -6.14 -7.55 9.40
N THR A 120 -6.70 -6.54 8.74
CA THR A 120 -8.13 -6.27 8.75
C THR A 120 -8.89 -7.02 7.66
N TRP A 121 -8.37 -7.04 6.44
CA TRP A 121 -9.15 -7.54 5.29
C TRP A 121 -8.48 -8.63 4.45
N LEU A 122 -7.16 -8.76 4.48
CA LEU A 122 -6.42 -9.60 3.52
C LEU A 122 -5.77 -10.84 4.14
N ALA A 123 -5.66 -10.92 5.46
CA ALA A 123 -5.07 -12.06 6.12
C ALA A 123 -6.01 -13.27 6.17
N ASN A 124 -5.42 -14.47 6.23
CA ASN A 124 -6.14 -15.72 6.40
C ASN A 124 -7.17 -16.03 5.29
N ARG A 125 -6.99 -15.45 4.11
CA ARG A 125 -7.83 -15.69 2.93
C ARG A 125 -7.17 -16.69 1.98
N VAL A 126 -8.00 -17.44 1.29
CA VAL A 126 -7.63 -18.25 0.14
C VAL A 126 -8.22 -17.59 -1.09
N PHE A 127 -7.44 -17.42 -2.14
CA PHE A 127 -7.85 -16.78 -3.38
C PHE A 127 -7.94 -17.86 -4.47
N ASP A 128 -9.14 -18.11 -4.98
CA ASP A 128 -9.38 -19.18 -5.95
C ASP A 128 -8.83 -18.84 -7.35
N SER A 129 -8.70 -17.56 -7.66
CA SER A 129 -8.22 -17.06 -8.95
C SER A 129 -7.37 -15.80 -8.79
N TYR A 130 -6.73 -15.39 -9.89
CA TYR A 130 -6.04 -14.11 -9.97
C TYR A 130 -7.00 -12.91 -9.81
N ASP A 131 -8.18 -12.99 -10.44
CA ASP A 131 -9.21 -11.96 -10.32
C ASP A 131 -9.68 -11.79 -8.87
N ALA A 132 -9.82 -12.89 -8.13
CA ALA A 132 -10.14 -12.82 -6.70
C ALA A 132 -9.05 -12.11 -5.87
N ILE A 133 -7.77 -12.16 -6.30
CA ILE A 133 -6.69 -11.40 -5.68
C ILE A 133 -6.85 -9.91 -5.98
N LEU A 134 -7.13 -9.55 -7.24
CA LEU A 134 -7.35 -8.16 -7.66
C LEU A 134 -8.55 -7.55 -6.91
N ASP A 135 -9.69 -8.23 -6.92
CA ASP A 135 -10.90 -7.79 -6.26
C ASP A 135 -10.69 -7.56 -4.76
N ALA A 136 -10.01 -8.50 -4.09
CA ALA A 136 -9.71 -8.36 -2.67
C ALA A 136 -8.79 -7.18 -2.38
N GLY A 137 -7.78 -6.94 -3.21
CA GLY A 137 -6.87 -5.79 -3.10
C GLY A 137 -7.61 -4.47 -3.30
N CYS A 138 -8.41 -4.36 -4.35
CA CYS A 138 -9.22 -3.19 -4.64
C CYS A 138 -10.24 -2.92 -3.53
N GLN A 139 -10.96 -3.95 -3.08
CA GLN A 139 -11.94 -3.81 -2.01
C GLN A 139 -11.30 -3.37 -0.69
N ALA A 140 -10.16 -3.96 -0.33
CA ALA A 140 -9.45 -3.57 0.89
C ALA A 140 -8.98 -2.11 0.83
N TRP A 141 -8.47 -1.66 -0.32
CA TRP A 141 -8.09 -0.27 -0.51
C TRP A 141 -9.30 0.68 -0.44
N ASN A 142 -10.38 0.36 -1.13
CA ASN A 142 -11.60 1.17 -1.12
C ASN A 142 -12.20 1.28 0.30
N ASN A 143 -12.19 0.17 1.05
CA ASN A 143 -12.61 0.19 2.45
C ASN A 143 -11.72 1.11 3.31
N LEU A 144 -10.40 1.12 3.06
CA LEU A 144 -9.49 2.03 3.76
C LEU A 144 -9.78 3.49 3.41
N ILE A 145 -9.96 3.82 2.13
CA ILE A 145 -10.27 5.21 1.68
C ILE A 145 -11.59 5.72 2.25
N ALA A 146 -12.54 4.84 2.54
CA ALA A 146 -13.77 5.19 3.26
C ALA A 146 -13.56 5.53 4.75
N LEU A 147 -12.33 5.38 5.27
CA LEU A 147 -11.97 5.61 6.66
C LEU A 147 -10.85 6.68 6.79
N PRO A 148 -11.11 7.95 6.46
CA PRO A 148 -10.10 9.02 6.46
C PRO A 148 -9.40 9.20 7.80
N ASP A 149 -10.12 9.09 8.90
CA ASP A 149 -9.56 9.21 10.26
C ASP A 149 -8.56 8.08 10.58
N VAL A 150 -8.79 6.88 10.04
CA VAL A 150 -7.86 5.76 10.17
C VAL A 150 -6.58 6.05 9.40
N ILE A 151 -6.68 6.55 8.16
CA ILE A 151 -5.51 6.93 7.35
C ILE A 151 -4.69 7.99 8.08
N THR A 152 -5.35 9.02 8.59
CA THR A 152 -4.70 10.09 9.37
C THR A 152 -4.02 9.52 10.60
N SER A 153 -4.73 8.71 11.40
CA SER A 153 -4.22 8.16 12.66
C SER A 153 -3.01 7.26 12.47
N ILE A 154 -3.07 6.30 11.55
CA ILE A 154 -1.99 5.32 11.38
C ILE A 154 -0.89 5.77 10.43
N GLY A 155 -1.18 6.72 9.54
CA GLY A 155 -0.23 7.26 8.56
C GLY A 155 0.55 8.48 9.06
N THR A 156 0.11 9.16 10.12
CA THR A 156 0.81 10.34 10.63
C THR A 156 2.07 9.94 11.41
N ARG A 157 3.15 10.69 11.17
CA ARG A 157 4.41 10.61 11.93
C ARG A 157 4.81 12.02 12.33
N ASP A 158 5.34 12.19 13.55
CA ASP A 158 5.69 13.53 14.05
C ASP A 158 6.76 14.22 13.20
N TRP A 159 7.69 13.45 12.65
CA TRP A 159 8.74 13.97 11.78
C TRP A 159 8.25 14.40 10.38
N VAL A 160 7.05 13.96 9.93
CA VAL A 160 6.45 14.35 8.64
C VAL A 160 5.59 15.61 8.78
N LYS A 161 5.28 16.05 9.98
CA LYS A 161 4.51 17.28 10.21
C LYS A 161 5.36 18.49 9.85
N VAL A 162 5.24 18.96 8.60
CA VAL A 162 5.88 20.18 8.14
C VAL A 162 4.93 21.35 8.46
N GLY A 163 5.32 22.18 9.41
CA GLY A 163 4.71 23.49 9.69
C GLY A 163 3.24 23.44 10.13
N GLN A 164 3.03 23.41 11.42
CA GLN A 164 1.84 24.03 12.05
C GLN A 164 2.28 25.30 12.73
#